data_f6d66e86e110699851769deb2a4e516a
#
_entry.id   f6d66e86e110699851769deb2a4e516a
#
_cell.length_a   1.000
_cell.length_b   1.000
_cell.length_c   1.000
_cell.angle_alpha   90.00
_cell.angle_beta   90.00
_cell.angle_gamma   90.00
#
_symmetry.space_group_name_H-M   'P 1'
#
loop_
_entity.id
_entity.type
_entity.pdbx_description
1 polymer ?
#
loop_
_entity_poly.entity_id
_entity_poly.type
_entity_poly.pdbx_seq_one_letter_code
_entity_poly.pdbx_strand_id
1 'polypeptide(L)'
;MAHYAELGVDNIVKRVLYIDTIKCMTNGGIENEEIGAAYLETHHGGTWVKCSYNTHGGIHVNGGTKLRANYPGIGWYYNSTHDIFHEPRPIDKDGDPCTSWTLNATTGMYDPPITKPTQTEQNRADAKVYLWDESVYQSDNTKGWILT
;
A
#
# COMPACT_ATOMS: atom_id res chain seq x y z
N MET A 1 16.90 -12.69 2.40
CA MET A 1 16.81 -11.93 1.14
C MET A 1 16.22 -10.55 1.40
N ALA A 2 16.71 -9.54 0.72
CA ALA A 2 16.22 -8.18 0.85
C ALA A 2 15.38 -7.81 -0.39
N HIS A 3 14.25 -7.17 -0.18
CA HIS A 3 13.31 -6.79 -1.24
C HIS A 3 13.34 -5.28 -1.47
N TYR A 4 13.30 -4.87 -2.73
CA TYR A 4 13.32 -3.46 -3.15
C TYR A 4 12.31 -3.21 -4.25
N ALA A 5 11.57 -2.12 -4.12
CA ALA A 5 10.68 -1.61 -5.15
C ALA A 5 11.41 -0.63 -6.07
N GLU A 6 11.33 -0.82 -7.37
CA GLU A 6 11.77 0.17 -8.36
C GLU A 6 10.67 1.21 -8.54
N LEU A 7 11.04 2.48 -8.37
CA LEU A 7 10.14 3.60 -8.56
C LEU A 7 10.29 4.18 -9.96
N GLY A 8 9.17 4.38 -10.63
CA GLY A 8 9.08 5.11 -11.89
C GLY A 8 8.65 6.56 -11.70
N VAL A 9 8.03 7.12 -12.73
CA VAL A 9 7.45 8.46 -12.71
C VAL A 9 6.41 8.56 -11.60
N ASP A 10 6.38 9.71 -10.90
CA ASP A 10 5.47 9.98 -9.78
C ASP A 10 5.57 8.97 -8.62
N ASN A 11 6.73 8.35 -8.44
CA ASN A 11 6.97 7.32 -7.43
C ASN A 11 6.02 6.11 -7.52
N ILE A 12 5.57 5.80 -8.73
CA ILE A 12 4.78 4.59 -8.99
C ILE A 12 5.70 3.39 -9.06
N VAL A 13 5.35 2.33 -8.35
CA VAL A 13 6.12 1.08 -8.31
C VAL A 13 6.03 0.36 -9.66
N LYS A 14 7.18 0.18 -10.30
CA LYS A 14 7.30 -0.53 -11.59
C LYS A 14 7.43 -2.04 -11.41
N ARG A 15 8.15 -2.45 -10.39
CA ARG A 15 8.40 -3.85 -10.02
C ARG A 15 9.03 -3.94 -8.65
N VAL A 16 9.04 -5.14 -8.09
CA VAL A 16 9.78 -5.45 -6.87
C VAL A 16 10.76 -6.58 -7.18
N LEU A 17 12.01 -6.40 -6.80
CA LEU A 17 13.06 -7.42 -6.88
C LEU A 17 13.54 -7.80 -5.49
N TYR A 18 14.04 -9.02 -5.36
CA TYR A 18 14.79 -9.43 -4.19
C TYR A 18 16.24 -9.72 -4.56
N ILE A 19 17.14 -9.41 -3.64
CA ILE A 19 18.56 -9.67 -3.78
C ILE A 19 19.08 -10.41 -2.56
N ASP A 20 20.22 -11.09 -2.72
CA ASP A 20 20.90 -11.71 -1.59
C ASP A 20 21.29 -10.63 -0.58
N THR A 21 21.00 -10.87 0.69
CA THR A 21 21.28 -9.94 1.78
C THR A 21 22.76 -9.50 1.83
N ILE A 22 23.68 -10.37 1.40
CA ILE A 22 25.12 -10.03 1.31
C ILE A 22 25.38 -8.82 0.39
N LYS A 23 24.53 -8.59 -0.62
CA LYS A 23 24.63 -7.45 -1.54
C LYS A 23 24.21 -6.12 -0.90
N CYS A 24 23.63 -6.20 0.29
CA CYS A 24 23.15 -5.05 1.06
C CYS A 24 24.03 -4.80 2.30
N MET A 25 25.12 -5.54 2.47
CA MET A 25 25.92 -5.46 3.70
C MET A 25 27.13 -4.52 3.57
N THR A 26 27.42 -3.85 4.66
CA THR A 26 28.71 -3.17 4.85
C THR A 26 29.85 -4.19 4.98
N ASN A 27 31.10 -3.73 4.93
CA ASN A 27 32.27 -4.59 5.17
C ASN A 27 32.28 -5.23 6.57
N GLY A 28 31.55 -4.63 7.53
CA GLY A 28 31.36 -5.17 8.88
C GLY A 28 30.19 -6.17 9.00
N GLY A 29 29.54 -6.54 7.90
CA GLY A 29 28.43 -7.49 7.90
C GLY A 29 27.09 -6.92 8.39
N ILE A 30 26.92 -5.59 8.39
CA ILE A 30 25.70 -4.90 8.80
C ILE A 30 24.88 -4.59 7.55
N GLU A 31 23.62 -4.97 7.54
CA GLU A 31 22.69 -4.65 6.46
C GLU A 31 22.45 -3.14 6.37
N ASN A 32 22.54 -2.60 5.16
CA ASN A 32 22.35 -1.19 4.87
C ASN A 32 21.52 -1.03 3.60
N GLU A 33 20.41 -0.30 3.70
CA GLU A 33 19.47 -0.11 2.60
C GLU A 33 20.09 0.60 1.39
N GLU A 34 20.92 1.61 1.63
CA GLU A 34 21.56 2.40 0.56
C GLU A 34 22.51 1.55 -0.27
N ILE A 35 23.21 0.60 0.36
CA ILE A 35 24.12 -0.32 -0.35
C ILE A 35 23.31 -1.22 -1.29
N GLY A 36 22.20 -1.77 -0.85
CA GLY A 36 21.34 -2.60 -1.67
C GLY A 36 20.69 -1.81 -2.82
N ALA A 37 20.25 -0.59 -2.55
CA ALA A 37 19.71 0.30 -3.58
C ALA A 37 20.75 0.64 -4.64
N ALA A 38 21.98 0.97 -4.23
CA ALA A 38 23.10 1.25 -5.14
C ALA A 38 23.50 0.04 -5.98
N TYR A 39 23.47 -1.15 -5.39
CA TYR A 39 23.72 -2.40 -6.12
C TYR A 39 22.69 -2.58 -7.24
N LEU A 40 21.41 -2.39 -6.95
CA LEU A 40 20.34 -2.51 -7.93
C LEU A 40 20.40 -1.42 -9.00
N GLU A 41 20.70 -0.18 -8.62
CA GLU A 41 20.91 0.92 -9.57
C GLU A 41 22.05 0.61 -10.55
N THR A 42 23.17 0.08 -10.06
CA THR A 42 24.30 -0.31 -10.90
C THR A 42 23.93 -1.39 -11.92
N HIS A 43 23.12 -2.38 -11.52
CA HIS A 43 22.80 -3.54 -12.37
C HIS A 43 21.54 -3.36 -13.23
N HIS A 44 20.61 -2.51 -12.82
CA HIS A 44 19.31 -2.34 -13.47
C HIS A 44 18.97 -0.90 -13.80
N GLY A 45 19.75 0.07 -13.34
CA GLY A 45 19.36 1.48 -13.37
C GLY A 45 18.20 1.76 -12.42
N GLY A 46 17.62 2.96 -12.51
CA GLY A 46 16.42 3.34 -11.78
C GLY A 46 16.67 3.73 -10.32
N THR A 47 15.57 3.95 -9.61
CA THR A 47 15.55 4.33 -8.18
C THR A 47 14.89 3.20 -7.38
N TRP A 48 15.52 2.80 -6.29
CA TRP A 48 15.12 1.62 -5.52
C TRP A 48 14.89 1.98 -4.06
N VAL A 49 13.77 1.50 -3.52
CA VAL A 49 13.39 1.70 -2.12
C VAL A 49 13.10 0.34 -1.48
N LYS A 50 13.73 0.08 -0.35
CA LYS A 50 13.57 -1.18 0.37
C LYS A 50 12.13 -1.37 0.86
N CYS A 51 11.63 -2.60 0.75
CA CYS A 51 10.34 -3.01 1.29
C CYS A 51 10.47 -4.34 2.04
N SER A 52 9.47 -4.68 2.83
CA SER A 52 9.44 -5.92 3.58
C SER A 52 8.29 -6.80 3.15
N TYR A 53 8.60 -8.00 2.69
CA TYR A 53 7.61 -9.02 2.31
C TYR A 53 6.58 -9.32 3.41
N ASN A 54 6.96 -9.12 4.68
CA ASN A 54 6.13 -9.43 5.84
C ASN A 54 5.38 -8.22 6.42
N THR A 55 5.41 -7.06 5.75
CA THR A 55 4.74 -5.85 6.24
C THR A 55 3.49 -5.57 5.43
N HIS A 56 2.34 -5.53 6.10
CA HIS A 56 1.03 -5.25 5.51
C HIS A 56 0.15 -4.47 6.49
N GLY A 57 -0.52 -3.42 6.02
CA GLY A 57 -1.40 -2.60 6.86
C GLY A 57 -0.71 -1.97 8.07
N GLY A 58 0.58 -1.67 7.96
CA GLY A 58 1.38 -1.12 9.04
C GLY A 58 1.81 -2.12 10.11
N ILE A 59 1.70 -3.41 9.83
CA ILE A 59 2.03 -4.50 10.78
C ILE A 59 3.00 -5.48 10.12
N HIS A 60 4.00 -5.94 10.88
CA HIS A 60 4.82 -7.07 10.47
C HIS A 60 4.12 -8.38 10.89
N VAL A 61 3.75 -9.23 9.94
CA VAL A 61 2.90 -10.42 10.18
C VAL A 61 3.51 -11.45 11.13
N ASN A 62 4.85 -11.47 11.24
CA ASN A 62 5.55 -12.38 12.16
C ASN A 62 6.07 -11.68 13.43
N GLY A 63 5.55 -10.48 13.75
CA GLY A 63 5.94 -9.72 14.93
C GLY A 63 7.34 -9.08 14.86
N GLY A 64 7.98 -9.05 13.68
CA GLY A 64 9.25 -8.38 13.47
C GLY A 64 9.10 -6.87 13.26
N THR A 65 10.16 -6.24 12.75
CA THR A 65 10.15 -4.80 12.46
C THR A 65 9.41 -4.53 11.15
N LYS A 66 8.32 -3.78 11.23
CA LYS A 66 7.60 -3.31 10.05
C LYS A 66 8.43 -2.31 9.24
N LEU A 67 8.23 -2.28 7.93
CA LEU A 67 8.90 -1.35 7.03
C LEU A 67 7.89 -0.76 6.05
N ARG A 68 7.77 0.57 6.05
CA ARG A 68 7.01 1.36 5.07
C ARG A 68 5.57 0.89 4.84
N ALA A 69 4.90 0.53 5.92
CA ALA A 69 3.49 0.15 6.01
C ALA A 69 3.07 -1.08 5.20
N ASN A 70 3.54 -1.24 3.95
CA ASN A 70 3.11 -2.32 3.08
C ASN A 70 4.23 -2.84 2.18
N TYR A 71 4.18 -4.13 1.88
CA TYR A 71 4.88 -4.71 0.75
C TYR A 71 4.12 -4.32 -0.54
N PRO A 72 4.73 -3.53 -1.44
CA PRO A 72 3.98 -2.95 -2.55
C PRO A 72 3.79 -3.93 -3.71
N GLY A 73 2.71 -3.72 -4.46
CA GLY A 73 2.50 -4.29 -5.78
C GLY A 73 2.88 -3.32 -6.90
N ILE A 74 2.90 -3.82 -8.14
CA ILE A 74 3.07 -3.00 -9.34
C ILE A 74 1.91 -2.01 -9.42
N GLY A 75 2.20 -0.75 -9.70
CA GLY A 75 1.21 0.33 -9.77
C GLY A 75 0.87 0.98 -8.44
N TRP A 76 1.41 0.47 -7.34
CA TRP A 76 1.32 1.13 -6.04
C TRP A 76 2.17 2.40 -6.01
N TYR A 77 1.99 3.21 -4.99
CA TYR A 77 2.71 4.46 -4.81
C TYR A 77 3.67 4.38 -3.63
N TYR A 78 4.82 5.02 -3.78
CA TYR A 78 5.68 5.36 -2.66
C TYR A 78 5.44 6.82 -2.26
N ASN A 79 4.93 7.03 -1.04
CA ASN A 79 4.74 8.36 -0.47
C ASN A 79 5.98 8.73 0.34
N SER A 80 6.83 9.60 -0.21
CA SER A 80 8.08 9.99 0.43
C SER A 80 7.88 10.89 1.66
N THR A 81 6.76 11.62 1.73
CA THR A 81 6.43 12.47 2.89
C THR A 81 6.20 11.64 4.15
N HIS A 82 5.52 10.52 4.02
CA HIS A 82 5.20 9.60 5.12
C HIS A 82 6.10 8.37 5.15
N ASP A 83 6.96 8.18 4.17
CA ASP A 83 7.82 7.00 3.99
C ASP A 83 7.02 5.69 4.03
N ILE A 84 5.99 5.60 3.21
CA ILE A 84 5.11 4.43 3.11
C ILE A 84 4.81 4.04 1.67
N PHE A 85 4.51 2.73 1.47
CA PHE A 85 3.87 2.24 0.25
C PHE A 85 2.37 2.13 0.46
N HIS A 86 1.58 2.52 -0.55
CA HIS A 86 0.13 2.41 -0.52
C HIS A 86 -0.47 2.12 -1.89
N GLU A 87 -1.66 1.56 -1.89
CA GLU A 87 -2.43 1.35 -3.11
C GLU A 87 -2.84 2.68 -3.76
N PRO A 88 -3.20 2.67 -5.05
CA PRO A 88 -3.91 3.80 -5.64
C PRO A 88 -5.17 4.12 -4.86
N ARG A 89 -5.64 5.37 -4.93
CA ARG A 89 -6.93 5.76 -4.33
C ARG A 89 -8.03 4.82 -4.83
N PRO A 90 -8.88 4.29 -3.93
CA PRO A 90 -9.99 3.43 -4.34
C PRO A 90 -10.95 4.14 -5.30
N ILE A 91 -11.63 3.37 -6.11
CA ILE A 91 -12.76 3.80 -6.91
C ILE A 91 -14.05 3.25 -6.31
N ASP A 92 -15.15 3.95 -6.49
CA ASP A 92 -16.44 3.55 -5.98
C ASP A 92 -17.17 2.53 -6.92
N LYS A 93 -18.42 2.24 -6.59
CA LYS A 93 -19.25 1.29 -7.37
C LYS A 93 -19.48 1.71 -8.83
N ASP A 94 -19.34 2.98 -9.15
CA ASP A 94 -19.56 3.55 -10.49
C ASP A 94 -18.24 3.85 -11.23
N GLY A 95 -17.11 3.60 -10.59
CA GLY A 95 -15.78 3.83 -11.14
C GLY A 95 -15.21 5.22 -10.85
N ASP A 96 -15.88 6.00 -10.01
CA ASP A 96 -15.43 7.33 -9.61
C ASP A 96 -14.41 7.26 -8.47
N PRO A 97 -13.39 8.14 -8.46
CA PRO A 97 -12.43 8.16 -7.36
C PRO A 97 -13.09 8.48 -6.02
N CYS A 98 -12.80 7.69 -4.99
CA CYS A 98 -13.25 7.94 -3.62
C CYS A 98 -12.49 9.12 -3.02
N THR A 99 -12.79 10.34 -3.45
CA THR A 99 -12.06 11.56 -3.06
C THR A 99 -12.23 11.92 -1.59
N SER A 100 -13.32 11.45 -0.96
CA SER A 100 -13.58 11.63 0.47
C SER A 100 -12.75 10.72 1.38
N TRP A 101 -12.18 9.65 0.85
CA TRP A 101 -11.36 8.72 1.63
C TRP A 101 -9.99 9.31 1.91
N THR A 102 -9.46 9.08 3.11
CA THR A 102 -8.20 9.64 3.57
C THR A 102 -7.12 8.58 3.70
N LEU A 103 -5.93 8.85 3.18
CA LEU A 103 -4.77 7.97 3.34
C LEU A 103 -4.31 7.97 4.81
N ASN A 104 -4.31 6.79 5.42
CA ASN A 104 -3.79 6.58 6.76
C ASN A 104 -2.28 6.32 6.67
N ALA A 105 -1.49 7.25 7.21
CA ALA A 105 -0.02 7.18 7.14
C ALA A 105 0.58 6.03 7.98
N THR A 106 -0.16 5.48 8.94
CA THR A 106 0.28 4.36 9.77
C THR A 106 0.06 3.02 9.05
N THR A 107 -1.11 2.84 8.44
CA THR A 107 -1.49 1.59 7.78
C THR A 107 -1.14 1.57 6.29
N GLY A 108 -0.92 2.73 5.68
CA GLY A 108 -0.78 2.85 4.23
C GLY A 108 -2.04 2.43 3.47
N MET A 109 -3.20 2.58 4.08
CA MET A 109 -4.50 2.26 3.50
C MET A 109 -5.38 3.50 3.46
N TYR A 110 -6.29 3.57 2.52
CA TYR A 110 -7.31 4.62 2.49
C TYR A 110 -8.46 4.23 3.40
N ASP A 111 -8.81 5.14 4.32
CA ASP A 111 -9.95 4.96 5.23
C ASP A 111 -11.16 5.74 4.73
N PRO A 112 -12.35 5.12 4.67
CA PRO A 112 -13.58 5.83 4.35
C PRO A 112 -13.97 6.78 5.50
N PRO A 113 -14.66 7.89 5.20
CA PRO A 113 -15.12 8.82 6.24
C PRO A 113 -16.21 8.22 7.13
N ILE A 114 -16.91 7.18 6.63
CA ILE A 114 -17.93 6.44 7.37
C ILE A 114 -17.50 4.98 7.43
N THR A 115 -17.47 4.40 8.61
CA THR A 115 -17.15 2.98 8.79
C THR A 115 -18.10 2.10 8.00
N LYS A 116 -17.55 1.14 7.26
CA LYS A 116 -18.35 0.17 6.51
C LYS A 116 -19.26 -0.62 7.45
N PRO A 117 -20.56 -0.69 7.19
CA PRO A 117 -21.47 -1.48 7.99
C PRO A 117 -21.09 -2.97 8.01
N THR A 118 -21.36 -3.63 9.14
CA THR A 118 -21.11 -5.05 9.27
C THR A 118 -22.02 -5.86 8.35
N GLN A 119 -21.42 -6.79 7.61
CA GLN A 119 -22.15 -7.72 6.76
C GLN A 119 -22.95 -8.70 7.63
N THR A 120 -24.27 -8.74 7.49
CA THR A 120 -25.13 -9.69 8.20
C THR A 120 -25.13 -11.06 7.51
N GLU A 121 -25.53 -12.12 8.23
CA GLU A 121 -25.71 -13.45 7.64
C GLU A 121 -26.76 -13.43 6.53
N GLN A 122 -27.86 -12.67 6.74
CA GLN A 122 -28.90 -12.53 5.73
C GLN A 122 -28.37 -11.84 4.46
N ASN A 123 -27.57 -10.77 4.61
CA ASN A 123 -26.94 -10.11 3.47
C ASN A 123 -26.05 -11.08 2.66
N ARG A 124 -25.29 -11.94 3.36
CA ARG A 124 -24.48 -12.97 2.69
C ARG A 124 -25.35 -14.01 1.97
N ALA A 125 -26.43 -14.47 2.61
CA ALA A 125 -27.37 -15.41 2.01
C ALA A 125 -28.04 -14.84 0.75
N ASP A 126 -28.34 -13.53 0.76
CA ASP A 126 -28.96 -12.82 -0.36
C ASP A 126 -27.93 -12.33 -1.40
N ALA A 127 -26.65 -12.67 -1.23
CA ALA A 127 -25.53 -12.21 -2.05
C ALA A 127 -25.41 -10.67 -2.14
N LYS A 128 -25.83 -9.96 -1.09
CA LYS A 128 -25.77 -8.50 -1.01
C LYS A 128 -24.48 -8.06 -0.34
N VAL A 129 -23.89 -6.96 -0.85
CA VAL A 129 -22.67 -6.36 -0.31
C VAL A 129 -22.84 -4.84 -0.18
N TYR A 130 -22.11 -4.26 0.76
CA TYR A 130 -22.00 -2.80 0.85
C TYR A 130 -20.91 -2.31 -0.11
N LEU A 131 -21.30 -1.43 -1.02
CA LEU A 131 -20.41 -0.72 -1.92
C LEU A 131 -20.44 0.77 -1.61
N TRP A 132 -19.30 1.45 -1.79
CA TRP A 132 -19.21 2.90 -1.61
C TRP A 132 -19.77 3.62 -2.84
N ASP A 133 -20.48 4.71 -2.59
CA ASP A 133 -21.00 5.64 -3.59
C ASP A 133 -20.57 7.05 -3.21
N GLU A 134 -19.57 7.57 -3.91
CA GLU A 134 -18.99 8.87 -3.62
C GLU A 134 -19.99 10.00 -3.84
N SER A 135 -20.84 9.90 -4.86
CA SER A 135 -21.83 10.93 -5.16
C SER A 135 -22.90 11.05 -4.08
N VAL A 136 -23.31 9.92 -3.50
CA VAL A 136 -24.22 9.91 -2.35
C VAL A 136 -23.58 10.59 -1.15
N TYR A 137 -22.30 10.27 -0.86
CA TYR A 137 -21.59 10.92 0.24
C TYR A 137 -21.45 12.43 0.04
N GLN A 138 -21.14 12.87 -1.18
CA GLN A 138 -21.00 14.31 -1.49
C GLN A 138 -22.33 15.05 -1.35
N SER A 139 -23.47 14.37 -1.56
CA SER A 139 -24.80 14.94 -1.38
C SER A 139 -25.26 14.94 0.08
N ASP A 140 -24.88 13.92 0.84
CA ASP A 140 -25.22 13.73 2.25
C ASP A 140 -24.09 12.98 2.95
N ASN A 141 -23.28 13.72 3.70
CA ASN A 141 -22.08 13.20 4.35
C ASN A 141 -22.37 12.20 5.51
N THR A 142 -23.61 11.88 5.77
CA THR A 142 -24.03 10.82 6.69
C THR A 142 -24.26 9.48 5.99
N LYS A 143 -24.16 9.45 4.66
CA LYS A 143 -24.41 8.29 3.80
C LYS A 143 -23.21 8.05 2.88
N GLY A 144 -23.17 6.89 2.27
CA GLY A 144 -22.10 6.54 1.33
C GLY A 144 -22.03 5.03 1.06
N TRP A 145 -22.34 4.20 2.05
CA TRP A 145 -22.40 2.76 1.88
C TRP A 145 -23.76 2.32 1.40
N ILE A 146 -23.82 1.75 0.21
CA ILE A 146 -25.05 1.26 -0.43
C ILE A 146 -25.06 -0.26 -0.41
N LEU A 147 -26.12 -0.83 0.13
CA LEU A 147 -26.35 -2.29 0.10
C LEU A 147 -26.95 -2.68 -1.26
N THR A 148 -26.23 -3.53 -1.99
CA THR A 148 -26.60 -3.91 -3.35
C THR A 148 -26.40 -5.41 -3.62
#